data_1955180623be38507997ced4c5dc601b
#
_entry.id   1955180623be38507997ced4c5dc601b
#
_cell.length_a   1.000
_cell.length_b   1.000
_cell.length_c   1.000
_cell.angle_alpha   90.00
_cell.angle_beta   90.00
_cell.angle_gamma   90.00
#
_symmetry.space_group_name_H-M   'P 1'
#
loop_
_entity.id
_entity.type
_entity.pdbx_description
1 polymer ?
#
loop_
_entity_poly.entity_id
_entity_poly.type
_entity_poly.pdbx_seq_one_letter_code
_entity_poly.pdbx_strand_id
1 'polypeptide(L)'
;MTTPMVKAEGVHKSFGAAHILKGIDLEVAPREVFCLIGPSGSGKSTFLRCINHLEKINAGRLSVDGELVGYRQKGDKLYELKDSEVALQRRDIGMVFQRFNLFPHMTAIENVMEAPIQVKGEAKAVARARAEKLLDRVGLADKAGNYPSQLSGGQQQRVAIARALAMEPKLMLFDEPTSAL
;
A
#
# COMPACT_ATOMS: atom_id res chain seq x y z
N MET A 1 -6.81 -19.19 17.48
CA MET A 1 -6.16 -17.87 17.43
C MET A 1 -6.26 -17.37 16.01
N THR A 2 -6.72 -16.16 15.79
CA THR A 2 -6.79 -15.56 14.44
C THR A 2 -5.40 -15.11 14.01
N THR A 3 -5.02 -15.41 12.77
CA THR A 3 -3.74 -14.94 12.19
C THR A 3 -3.73 -13.40 12.16
N PRO A 4 -2.69 -12.71 12.68
CA PRO A 4 -2.58 -11.28 12.56
C PRO A 4 -2.54 -10.84 11.10
N MET A 5 -3.13 -9.67 10.78
CA MET A 5 -3.03 -9.07 9.46
C MET A 5 -1.62 -8.56 9.17
N VAL A 6 -0.98 -7.95 10.18
CA VAL A 6 0.46 -7.59 10.13
C VAL A 6 1.12 -8.09 11.39
N LYS A 7 2.27 -8.76 11.26
CA LYS A 7 3.12 -9.13 12.38
C LYS A 7 4.56 -8.76 12.08
N ALA A 8 5.14 -7.95 12.95
CA ALA A 8 6.55 -7.59 12.95
C ALA A 8 7.22 -8.13 14.22
N GLU A 9 8.36 -8.78 14.09
CA GLU A 9 9.15 -9.37 15.17
C GLU A 9 10.60 -8.92 15.02
N GLY A 10 11.05 -8.02 15.91
CA GLY A 10 12.40 -7.49 15.92
C GLY A 10 12.81 -6.87 14.59
N VAL A 11 11.94 -6.10 13.93
CA VAL A 11 12.22 -5.56 12.59
C VAL A 11 13.24 -4.43 12.65
N HIS A 12 14.35 -4.60 11.93
CA HIS A 12 15.41 -3.61 11.76
C HIS A 12 15.51 -3.13 10.32
N LYS A 13 15.75 -1.81 10.13
CA LYS A 13 16.05 -1.21 8.84
C LYS A 13 17.10 -0.12 8.99
N SER A 14 18.12 -0.19 8.14
CA SER A 14 19.16 0.84 8.02
C SER A 14 19.31 1.30 6.58
N PHE A 15 19.71 2.55 6.39
CA PHE A 15 20.15 3.12 5.13
C PHE A 15 21.60 3.61 5.30
N GLY A 16 22.55 2.86 4.76
CA GLY A 16 23.97 3.08 5.06
C GLY A 16 24.21 3.00 6.58
N ALA A 17 24.80 4.03 7.16
CA ALA A 17 25.08 4.12 8.60
C ALA A 17 23.85 4.51 9.44
N ALA A 18 22.77 4.99 8.84
CA ALA A 18 21.59 5.45 9.55
C ALA A 18 20.66 4.29 9.90
N HIS A 19 20.58 3.90 11.19
CA HIS A 19 19.70 2.86 11.72
C HIS A 19 18.32 3.47 12.03
N ILE A 20 17.33 3.23 11.16
CA ILE A 20 16.02 3.86 11.20
C ILE A 20 15.02 3.05 12.03
N LEU A 21 14.84 1.75 11.74
CA LEU A 21 14.00 0.86 12.54
C LEU A 21 14.91 0.03 13.44
N LYS A 22 14.63 0.07 14.75
CA LYS A 22 15.54 -0.43 15.80
C LYS A 22 14.87 -1.55 16.61
N GLY A 23 14.42 -2.62 15.94
CA GLY A 23 13.74 -3.74 16.60
C GLY A 23 12.27 -3.43 16.86
N ILE A 24 11.48 -3.31 15.79
CA ILE A 24 10.03 -3.05 15.91
C ILE A 24 9.31 -4.37 16.11
N ASP A 25 8.54 -4.45 17.20
CA ASP A 25 7.60 -5.52 17.50
C ASP A 25 6.18 -4.95 17.42
N LEU A 26 5.31 -5.58 16.62
CA LEU A 26 3.95 -5.10 16.38
C LEU A 26 3.07 -6.25 15.88
N GLU A 27 1.85 -6.31 16.38
CA GLU A 27 0.77 -7.12 15.81
C GLU A 27 -0.45 -6.25 15.53
N VAL A 28 -1.05 -6.42 14.34
CA VAL A 28 -2.31 -5.78 13.94
C VAL A 28 -3.30 -6.87 13.57
N ALA A 29 -4.45 -6.87 14.19
CA ALA A 29 -5.49 -7.85 13.92
C ALA A 29 -6.21 -7.58 12.59
N PRO A 30 -6.87 -8.59 11.97
CA PRO A 30 -7.77 -8.35 10.85
C PRO A 30 -8.89 -7.37 11.20
N ARG A 31 -9.20 -6.43 10.29
CA ARG A 31 -10.23 -5.38 10.45
C ARG A 31 -9.93 -4.35 11.54
N GLU A 32 -8.71 -4.30 12.03
CA GLU A 32 -8.24 -3.29 12.97
C GLU A 32 -7.79 -2.03 12.23
N VAL A 33 -8.06 -0.86 12.82
CA VAL A 33 -7.46 0.41 12.42
C VAL A 33 -6.33 0.72 13.39
N PHE A 34 -5.10 0.70 12.89
CA PHE A 34 -3.90 0.93 13.68
C PHE A 34 -3.21 2.23 13.26
N CYS A 35 -2.89 3.11 14.20
CA CYS A 35 -2.23 4.38 13.96
C CYS A 35 -0.79 4.39 14.47
N LEU A 36 0.16 4.69 13.58
CA LEU A 36 1.55 4.96 13.93
C LEU A 36 1.73 6.45 14.23
N ILE A 37 2.04 6.81 15.48
CA ILE A 37 2.24 8.17 15.92
C ILE A 37 3.71 8.38 16.28
N GLY A 38 4.27 9.53 15.91
CA GLY A 38 5.65 9.90 16.22
C GLY A 38 6.12 11.10 15.39
N PRO A 39 7.26 11.71 15.76
CA PRO A 39 7.81 12.88 15.06
C PRO A 39 8.20 12.55 13.62
N SER A 40 8.40 13.57 12.79
CA SER A 40 8.97 13.40 11.46
C SER A 40 10.36 12.75 11.56
N GLY A 41 10.66 11.84 10.66
CA GLY A 41 11.92 11.07 10.66
C GLY A 41 11.97 9.89 11.64
N SER A 42 10.91 9.59 12.41
CA SER A 42 10.89 8.44 13.33
C SER A 42 10.79 7.06 12.64
N GLY A 43 10.70 7.02 11.31
CA GLY A 43 10.67 5.76 10.55
C GLY A 43 9.27 5.25 10.19
N LYS A 44 8.18 5.97 10.45
CA LYS A 44 6.79 5.57 10.13
C LYS A 44 6.65 5.17 8.66
N SER A 45 6.98 6.07 7.74
CA SER A 45 6.94 5.82 6.29
C SER A 45 7.86 4.67 5.86
N THR A 46 9.03 4.55 6.51
CA THR A 46 9.96 3.44 6.25
C THR A 46 9.34 2.11 6.63
N PHE A 47 8.66 2.05 7.80
CA PHE A 47 8.01 0.82 8.25
C PHE A 47 6.84 0.44 7.32
N LEU A 48 5.99 1.39 6.92
CA LEU A 48 4.93 1.15 5.94
C LEU A 48 5.48 0.62 4.60
N ARG A 49 6.61 1.17 4.13
CA ARG A 49 7.30 0.69 2.93
C ARG A 49 7.92 -0.69 3.10
N CYS A 50 8.29 -1.09 4.31
CA CYS A 50 8.70 -2.46 4.59
C CYS A 50 7.51 -3.43 4.51
N ILE A 51 6.33 -3.04 5.01
CA ILE A 51 5.13 -3.90 4.98
C ILE A 51 4.73 -4.26 3.55
N ASN A 52 4.80 -3.35 2.58
CA ASN A 52 4.50 -3.65 1.19
C ASN A 52 5.76 -4.00 0.35
N HIS A 53 6.89 -4.27 1.01
CA HIS A 53 8.16 -4.66 0.38
C HIS A 53 8.68 -3.65 -0.66
N LEU A 54 8.40 -2.36 -0.51
CA LEU A 54 9.12 -1.29 -1.24
C LEU A 54 10.51 -1.07 -0.64
N GLU A 55 10.67 -1.41 0.64
CA GLU A 55 11.95 -1.44 1.35
C GLU A 55 12.15 -2.82 1.99
N LYS A 56 13.34 -3.40 1.80
CA LYS A 56 13.71 -4.67 2.45
C LYS A 56 14.16 -4.41 3.88
N ILE A 57 13.72 -5.23 4.82
CA ILE A 57 14.23 -5.21 6.19
C ILE A 57 15.66 -5.75 6.24
N ASN A 58 16.47 -5.34 7.23
CA ASN A 58 17.82 -5.84 7.41
C ASN A 58 17.87 -7.02 8.39
N ALA A 59 16.97 -7.07 9.38
CA ALA A 59 16.84 -8.17 10.33
C ALA A 59 15.42 -8.22 10.90
N GLY A 60 15.09 -9.30 11.59
CA GLY A 60 13.78 -9.57 12.14
C GLY A 60 12.88 -10.34 11.17
N ARG A 61 11.58 -10.35 11.46
CA ARG A 61 10.54 -10.99 10.65
C ARG A 61 9.38 -10.03 10.45
N LEU A 62 8.84 -10.00 9.23
CA LEU A 62 7.67 -9.22 8.89
C LEU A 62 6.74 -10.09 8.05
N SER A 63 5.49 -10.22 8.47
CA SER A 63 4.47 -10.98 7.73
C SER A 63 3.19 -10.19 7.58
N VAL A 64 2.47 -10.47 6.50
CA VAL A 64 1.14 -9.94 6.18
C VAL A 64 0.23 -11.13 5.87
N ASP A 65 -0.91 -11.20 6.56
CA ASP A 65 -1.88 -12.29 6.42
C ASP A 65 -1.23 -13.70 6.60
N GLY A 66 -0.24 -13.78 7.52
CA GLY A 66 0.52 -14.99 7.82
C GLY A 66 1.68 -15.30 6.85
N GLU A 67 1.81 -14.59 5.73
CA GLU A 67 2.89 -14.79 4.76
C GLU A 67 4.07 -13.85 5.04
N LEU A 68 5.30 -14.38 5.03
CA LEU A 68 6.52 -13.57 5.16
C LEU A 68 6.66 -12.63 3.97
N VAL A 69 6.86 -11.34 4.26
CA VAL A 69 7.04 -10.30 3.24
C VAL A 69 8.39 -10.46 2.55
N GLY A 70 8.35 -10.76 1.25
CA GLY A 70 9.56 -10.90 0.42
C GLY A 70 10.38 -12.16 0.65
N TYR A 71 9.94 -13.07 1.52
CA TYR A 71 10.67 -14.30 1.82
C TYR A 71 9.75 -15.51 1.88
N ARG A 72 10.35 -16.71 1.65
CA ARG A 72 9.72 -18.01 1.86
C ARG A 72 10.57 -18.82 2.83
N GLN A 73 9.94 -19.41 3.83
CA GLN A 73 10.60 -20.32 4.75
C GLN A 73 10.52 -21.76 4.23
N LYS A 74 11.66 -22.47 4.24
CA LYS A 74 11.76 -23.94 4.02
C LYS A 74 12.62 -24.53 5.13
N GLY A 75 11.98 -25.26 6.06
CA GLY A 75 12.64 -25.70 7.31
C GLY A 75 13.14 -24.49 8.08
N ASP A 76 14.42 -24.50 8.46
CA ASP A 76 15.05 -23.42 9.23
C ASP A 76 15.66 -22.29 8.36
N LYS A 77 15.52 -22.37 7.02
CA LYS A 77 16.12 -21.41 6.09
C LYS A 77 15.07 -20.50 5.46
N LEU A 78 15.44 -19.21 5.34
CA LEU A 78 14.69 -18.20 4.58
C LEU A 78 15.29 -18.05 3.19
N TYR A 79 14.42 -18.04 2.18
CA TYR A 79 14.77 -17.81 0.79
C TYR A 79 14.06 -16.53 0.33
N GLU A 80 14.81 -15.62 -0.27
CA GLU A 80 14.25 -14.42 -0.88
C GLU A 80 13.35 -14.80 -2.07
N LEU A 81 12.19 -14.17 -2.16
CA LEU A 81 11.26 -14.34 -3.27
C LEU A 81 11.77 -13.60 -4.51
N LYS A 82 11.42 -14.10 -5.68
CA LYS A 82 11.63 -13.38 -6.95
C LYS A 82 10.71 -12.17 -7.03
N ASP A 83 11.08 -11.16 -7.83
CA ASP A 83 10.29 -9.94 -8.00
C ASP A 83 8.84 -10.21 -8.44
N SER A 84 8.62 -11.23 -9.27
CA SER A 84 7.27 -11.64 -9.69
C SER A 84 6.43 -12.19 -8.55
N GLU A 85 7.02 -12.90 -7.59
CA GLU A 85 6.34 -13.44 -6.41
C GLU A 85 6.04 -12.31 -5.41
N VAL A 86 6.98 -11.38 -5.24
CA VAL A 86 6.79 -10.15 -4.45
C VAL A 86 5.67 -9.28 -5.02
N ALA A 87 5.58 -9.17 -6.35
CA ALA A 87 4.50 -8.44 -7.00
C ALA A 87 3.11 -9.04 -6.70
N LEU A 88 3.03 -10.38 -6.56
CA LEU A 88 1.79 -11.04 -6.14
C LEU A 88 1.42 -10.70 -4.69
N GLN A 89 2.39 -10.67 -3.76
CA GLN A 89 2.13 -10.24 -2.38
C GLN A 89 1.63 -8.78 -2.32
N ARG A 90 2.26 -7.89 -3.11
CA ARG A 90 1.85 -6.47 -3.18
C ARG A 90 0.43 -6.26 -3.70
N ARG A 91 -0.09 -7.16 -4.53
CA ARG A 91 -1.42 -7.05 -5.11
C ARG A 91 -2.51 -6.94 -4.05
N ASP A 92 -2.32 -7.60 -2.92
CA ASP A 92 -3.27 -7.67 -1.83
C ASP A 92 -3.06 -6.55 -0.77
N ILE A 93 -2.07 -5.67 -1.00
CA ILE A 93 -1.73 -4.55 -0.11
C ILE A 93 -1.93 -3.23 -0.86
N GLY A 94 -2.96 -2.47 -0.49
CA GLY A 94 -3.18 -1.12 -1.01
C GLY A 94 -2.33 -0.10 -0.26
N MET A 95 -1.78 0.89 -0.97
CA MET A 95 -1.01 1.97 -0.35
C MET A 95 -1.40 3.33 -0.92
N VAL A 96 -1.67 4.28 -0.02
CA VAL A 96 -1.85 5.69 -0.33
C VAL A 96 -0.61 6.43 0.15
N PHE A 97 0.12 7.03 -0.79
CA PHE A 97 1.35 7.76 -0.52
C PHE A 97 1.07 9.22 -0.13
N GLN A 98 1.96 9.83 0.61
CA GLN A 98 1.90 11.23 1.01
C GLN A 98 1.73 12.20 -0.19
N ARG A 99 2.38 11.92 -1.32
CA ARG A 99 2.28 12.72 -2.56
C ARG A 99 1.28 12.15 -3.57
N PHE A 100 0.38 11.26 -3.14
CA PHE A 100 -0.66 10.59 -3.93
C PHE A 100 -0.16 9.77 -5.13
N ASN A 101 0.91 10.19 -5.81
CA ASN A 101 1.58 9.51 -6.94
C ASN A 101 0.60 9.07 -8.04
N LEU A 102 -0.33 9.95 -8.41
CA LEU A 102 -1.21 9.73 -9.55
C LEU A 102 -0.41 9.79 -10.86
N PHE A 103 -0.80 9.01 -11.83
CA PHE A 103 -0.25 9.05 -13.18
C PHE A 103 -0.71 10.34 -13.86
N PRO A 104 0.19 11.32 -14.16
CA PRO A 104 -0.20 12.63 -14.61
C PRO A 104 -0.78 12.65 -16.03
N HIS A 105 -0.49 11.64 -16.82
CA HIS A 105 -0.96 11.45 -18.19
C HIS A 105 -2.28 10.67 -18.30
N MET A 106 -2.85 10.26 -17.17
CA MET A 106 -4.11 9.54 -17.06
C MET A 106 -5.15 10.38 -16.33
N THR A 107 -6.41 10.27 -16.74
CA THR A 107 -7.55 10.83 -16.03
C THR A 107 -7.78 10.16 -14.68
N ALA A 108 -8.64 10.73 -13.83
CA ALA A 108 -8.97 10.13 -12.52
C ALA A 108 -9.50 8.69 -12.66
N ILE A 109 -10.42 8.45 -13.59
CA ILE A 109 -10.98 7.12 -13.81
C ILE A 109 -9.93 6.15 -14.36
N GLU A 110 -9.07 6.57 -15.27
CA GLU A 110 -7.97 5.74 -15.80
C GLU A 110 -6.97 5.37 -14.71
N ASN A 111 -6.61 6.32 -13.83
CA ASN A 111 -5.77 6.04 -12.65
C ASN A 111 -6.35 4.92 -11.77
N VAL A 112 -7.68 4.91 -11.59
CA VAL A 112 -8.36 3.89 -10.76
C VAL A 112 -8.45 2.54 -11.48
N MET A 113 -8.61 2.54 -12.81
CA MET A 113 -8.79 1.34 -13.62
C MET A 113 -7.48 0.60 -13.92
N GLU A 114 -6.34 1.30 -13.92
CA GLU A 114 -5.07 0.79 -14.47
C GLU A 114 -4.63 -0.52 -13.80
N ALA A 115 -4.53 -0.54 -12.48
CA ALA A 115 -4.05 -1.73 -11.77
C ALA A 115 -5.01 -2.94 -11.89
N PRO A 116 -6.34 -2.82 -11.76
CA PRO A 116 -7.27 -3.90 -12.06
C PRO A 116 -7.07 -4.53 -13.45
N ILE A 117 -6.84 -3.71 -14.47
CA ILE A 117 -6.63 -4.20 -15.84
C ILE A 117 -5.26 -4.86 -15.99
N GLN A 118 -4.19 -4.15 -15.62
CA GLN A 118 -2.82 -4.58 -15.91
C GLN A 118 -2.33 -5.68 -14.97
N VAL A 119 -2.75 -5.66 -13.70
CA VAL A 119 -2.23 -6.58 -12.67
C VAL A 119 -3.16 -7.77 -12.46
N LYS A 120 -4.48 -7.54 -12.46
CA LYS A 120 -5.47 -8.61 -12.30
C LYS A 120 -5.96 -9.20 -13.63
N GLY A 121 -5.68 -8.54 -14.76
CA GLY A 121 -6.18 -8.95 -16.08
C GLY A 121 -7.69 -8.79 -16.23
N GLU A 122 -8.31 -7.89 -15.48
CA GLU A 122 -9.75 -7.69 -15.53
C GLU A 122 -10.19 -7.05 -16.84
N ALA A 123 -11.38 -7.43 -17.31
CA ALA A 123 -11.98 -6.81 -18.49
C ALA A 123 -12.21 -5.30 -18.23
N LYS A 124 -11.88 -4.46 -19.21
CA LYS A 124 -11.97 -3.00 -19.12
C LYS A 124 -13.35 -2.51 -18.67
N ALA A 125 -14.43 -3.16 -19.11
CA ALA A 125 -15.80 -2.80 -18.71
C ALA A 125 -16.04 -3.04 -17.20
N VAL A 126 -15.51 -4.12 -16.65
CA VAL A 126 -15.63 -4.46 -15.21
C VAL A 126 -14.83 -3.48 -14.37
N ALA A 127 -13.56 -3.23 -14.75
CA ALA A 127 -12.70 -2.26 -14.08
C ALA A 127 -13.31 -0.84 -14.11
N ARG A 128 -13.91 -0.45 -15.24
CA ARG A 128 -14.59 0.84 -15.40
C ARG A 128 -15.78 0.98 -14.46
N ALA A 129 -16.68 -0.01 -14.44
CA ALA A 129 -17.86 0.03 -13.57
C ALA A 129 -17.50 0.08 -12.08
N ARG A 130 -16.41 -0.60 -11.68
CA ARG A 130 -15.85 -0.50 -10.32
C ARG A 130 -15.29 0.88 -10.05
N ALA A 131 -14.50 1.44 -10.98
CA ALA A 131 -13.89 2.75 -10.85
C ALA A 131 -14.93 3.87 -10.72
N GLU A 132 -16.00 3.83 -11.51
CA GLU A 132 -17.12 4.77 -11.44
C GLU A 132 -17.79 4.74 -10.04
N LYS A 133 -18.07 3.55 -9.51
CA LYS A 133 -18.61 3.39 -8.15
C LYS A 133 -17.67 3.90 -7.06
N LEU A 134 -16.36 3.68 -7.21
CA LEU A 134 -15.38 4.15 -6.22
C LEU A 134 -15.21 5.67 -6.28
N LEU A 135 -15.19 6.28 -7.46
CA LEU A 135 -15.14 7.72 -7.60
C LEU A 135 -16.41 8.38 -7.06
N ASP A 136 -17.58 7.78 -7.26
CA ASP A 136 -18.83 8.26 -6.66
C ASP A 136 -18.77 8.19 -5.12
N ARG A 137 -18.31 7.08 -4.54
CA ARG A 137 -18.15 6.92 -3.08
C ARG A 137 -17.23 7.97 -2.44
N VAL A 138 -16.24 8.47 -3.18
CA VAL A 138 -15.34 9.52 -2.70
C VAL A 138 -15.78 10.93 -3.14
N GLY A 139 -16.99 11.07 -3.73
CA GLY A 139 -17.59 12.34 -4.13
C GLY A 139 -16.89 12.99 -5.32
N LEU A 140 -16.44 12.21 -6.31
CA LEU A 140 -15.71 12.65 -7.49
C LEU A 140 -16.28 12.08 -8.80
N ALA A 141 -17.57 11.71 -8.82
CA ALA A 141 -18.22 11.18 -10.02
C ALA A 141 -18.13 12.16 -11.21
N ASP A 142 -18.34 13.47 -10.94
CA ASP A 142 -18.26 14.56 -11.92
C ASP A 142 -16.82 14.89 -12.38
N LYS A 143 -15.81 14.36 -11.70
CA LYS A 143 -14.38 14.57 -11.97
C LYS A 143 -13.69 13.37 -12.61
N ALA A 144 -14.41 12.32 -12.98
CA ALA A 144 -13.85 11.08 -13.52
C ALA A 144 -12.95 11.32 -14.76
N GLY A 145 -13.30 12.27 -15.61
CA GLY A 145 -12.53 12.65 -16.81
C GLY A 145 -11.41 13.67 -16.59
N ASN A 146 -11.22 14.18 -15.36
CA ASN A 146 -10.20 15.18 -15.08
C ASN A 146 -8.82 14.55 -14.92
N TYR A 147 -7.78 15.25 -15.37
CA TYR A 147 -6.39 14.92 -15.12
C TYR A 147 -5.95 15.38 -13.71
N PRO A 148 -4.90 14.78 -13.12
CA PRO A 148 -4.40 15.18 -11.80
C PRO A 148 -4.12 16.69 -11.68
N SER A 149 -3.61 17.35 -12.73
CA SER A 149 -3.34 18.78 -12.74
C SER A 149 -4.62 19.66 -12.65
N GLN A 150 -5.78 19.09 -12.89
CA GLN A 150 -7.08 19.76 -12.83
C GLN A 150 -7.82 19.51 -11.50
N LEU A 151 -7.18 18.77 -10.59
CA LEU A 151 -7.74 18.37 -9.31
C LEU A 151 -7.00 19.07 -8.15
N SER A 152 -7.75 19.50 -7.14
CA SER A 152 -7.15 19.98 -5.88
C SER A 152 -6.39 18.84 -5.16
N GLY A 153 -5.51 19.18 -4.21
CA GLY A 153 -4.78 18.18 -3.42
C GLY A 153 -5.70 17.17 -2.74
N GLY A 154 -6.79 17.63 -2.10
CA GLY A 154 -7.77 16.75 -1.49
C GLY A 154 -8.56 15.89 -2.50
N GLN A 155 -8.78 16.38 -3.73
CA GLN A 155 -9.37 15.58 -4.80
C GLN A 155 -8.39 14.52 -5.30
N GLN A 156 -7.12 14.86 -5.50
CA GLN A 156 -6.07 13.91 -5.88
C GLN A 156 -5.91 12.80 -4.84
N GLN A 157 -5.96 13.15 -3.56
CA GLN A 157 -5.94 12.18 -2.46
C GLN A 157 -7.11 11.19 -2.56
N ARG A 158 -8.33 11.70 -2.76
CA ARG A 158 -9.51 10.84 -2.90
C ARG A 158 -9.42 9.92 -4.13
N VAL A 159 -8.87 10.38 -5.24
CA VAL A 159 -8.56 9.51 -6.39
C VAL A 159 -7.53 8.43 -6.02
N ALA A 160 -6.48 8.78 -5.27
CA ALA A 160 -5.48 7.81 -4.82
C ALA A 160 -6.07 6.74 -3.89
N ILE A 161 -7.00 7.13 -3.01
CA ILE A 161 -7.76 6.18 -2.17
C ILE A 161 -8.62 5.27 -3.05
N ALA A 162 -9.39 5.82 -3.99
CA ALA A 162 -10.21 5.04 -4.92
C ALA A 162 -9.35 4.06 -5.74
N ARG A 163 -8.17 4.49 -6.22
CA ARG A 163 -7.19 3.66 -6.94
C ARG A 163 -6.72 2.47 -6.09
N ALA A 164 -6.36 2.71 -4.84
CA ALA A 164 -5.93 1.64 -3.93
C ALA A 164 -7.06 0.65 -3.65
N LEU A 165 -8.28 1.14 -3.41
CA LEU A 165 -9.46 0.31 -3.17
C LEU A 165 -9.91 -0.49 -4.40
N ALA A 166 -9.60 -0.04 -5.63
CA ALA A 166 -9.96 -0.75 -6.85
C ALA A 166 -9.32 -2.14 -6.96
N MET A 167 -8.20 -2.35 -6.27
CA MET A 167 -7.53 -3.64 -6.16
C MET A 167 -8.18 -4.58 -5.13
N GLU A 168 -9.19 -4.12 -4.37
CA GLU A 168 -9.85 -4.89 -3.30
C GLU A 168 -8.83 -5.51 -2.32
N PRO A 169 -7.92 -4.69 -1.77
CA PRO A 169 -6.81 -5.18 -0.97
C PRO A 169 -7.30 -5.71 0.38
N LYS A 170 -6.55 -6.66 0.95
CA LYS A 170 -6.76 -7.16 2.32
C LYS A 170 -6.26 -6.18 3.38
N LEU A 171 -5.23 -5.40 3.05
CA LEU A 171 -4.58 -4.43 3.92
C LEU A 171 -4.48 -3.08 3.21
N MET A 172 -4.82 -1.99 3.90
CA MET A 172 -4.62 -0.61 3.43
C MET A 172 -3.57 0.10 4.28
N LEU A 173 -2.56 0.66 3.61
CA LEU A 173 -1.52 1.46 4.22
C LEU A 173 -1.69 2.94 3.82
N PHE A 174 -1.61 3.84 4.80
CA PHE A 174 -1.71 5.28 4.59
C PHE A 174 -0.45 5.97 5.12
N ASP A 175 0.33 6.57 4.23
CA ASP A 175 1.54 7.31 4.57
C ASP A 175 1.23 8.81 4.65
N GLU A 176 1.04 9.34 5.87
CA GLU A 176 0.71 10.74 6.18
C GLU A 176 -0.40 11.34 5.28
N PRO A 177 -1.60 10.74 5.26
CA PRO A 177 -2.64 11.10 4.29
C PRO A 177 -3.16 12.53 4.41
N THR A 178 -2.92 13.22 5.54
CA THR A 178 -3.42 14.58 5.81
C THR A 178 -2.38 15.68 5.61
N SER A 179 -1.13 15.35 5.32
CA SER A 179 -0.03 16.32 5.24
C SER A 179 -0.05 17.19 3.96
N ALA A 180 -0.89 16.85 2.97
CA ALA A 180 -1.01 17.57 1.70
C ALA A 180 -2.37 18.29 1.54
N LEU A 181 -3.14 18.43 2.63
CA LEU A 181 -4.38 19.22 2.72
C LEU A 181 -4.07 20.66 3.26
#